data_2d6b07e9c3170a89750aeca4edb29d80
#
_entry.id   2d6b07e9c3170a89750aeca4edb29d80
#
_cell.length_a   1.000
_cell.length_b   1.000
_cell.length_c   1.000
_cell.angle_alpha   90.00
_cell.angle_beta   90.00
_cell.angle_gamma   90.00
#
_symmetry.space_group_name_H-M   'P 1'
#
loop_
_entity.id
_entity.type
_entity.pdbx_description
1 polymer ?
#
loop_
_entity_poly.entity_id
_entity_poly.type
_entity_poly.pdbx_seq_one_letter_code
_entity_poly.pdbx_strand_id
1 'polypeptide(L)'
;FGRQYYTDSYITGGVDFIFGNAAAVFDKVEIHEQRPAYLTAQSRTSNDQTTGYVITHSSVTASDLGGKSFYLGRPWRAFARVVVMETSLPEQLAPQGWSPWRPGEMPAHAFYAEYNNTGPGASPATRVSWSHQLSAEEAQQFTPSNFLRGSDDWNPIAAAAALP
;
A
#
# COMPACT_ATOMS: atom_id res chain seq x y z
N PHE A 1 -15.57 3.75 -2.11
CA PHE A 1 -16.06 2.39 -1.82
C PHE A 1 -16.03 1.56 -3.09
N GLY A 2 -16.08 0.24 -2.94
CA GLY A 2 -16.05 -0.71 -4.04
C GLY A 2 -14.71 -1.43 -4.13
N ARG A 3 -14.66 -2.44 -5.02
CA ARG A 3 -13.45 -3.18 -5.34
C ARG A 3 -12.84 -2.63 -6.62
N GLN A 4 -11.52 -2.48 -6.62
CA GLN A 4 -10.78 -1.86 -7.72
C GLN A 4 -9.51 -2.66 -7.98
N TYR A 5 -9.20 -2.91 -9.24
CA TYR A 5 -7.97 -3.54 -9.67
C TYR A 5 -7.30 -2.68 -10.73
N TYR A 6 -6.09 -2.26 -10.43
CA TYR A 6 -5.24 -1.50 -11.33
C TYR A 6 -4.06 -2.36 -11.73
N THR A 7 -3.81 -2.48 -13.01
CA THR A 7 -2.65 -3.21 -13.54
C THR A 7 -2.01 -2.44 -14.69
N ASP A 8 -0.72 -2.67 -14.89
CA ASP A 8 0.08 -2.13 -16.00
C ASP A 8 -0.10 -0.61 -16.17
N SER A 9 -0.16 0.10 -15.07
CA SER A 9 -0.50 1.53 -15.02
C SER A 9 0.60 2.35 -14.36
N TYR A 10 0.64 3.64 -14.69
CA TYR A 10 1.46 4.64 -14.02
C TYR A 10 0.58 5.56 -13.19
N ILE A 11 0.92 5.74 -11.91
CA ILE A 11 0.16 6.56 -10.95
C ILE A 11 1.13 7.54 -10.31
N THR A 12 0.82 8.81 -10.32
CA THR A 12 1.68 9.84 -9.72
C THR A 12 0.88 10.88 -8.96
N GLY A 13 1.51 11.44 -7.94
CA GLY A 13 0.95 12.50 -7.12
C GLY A 13 1.93 13.03 -6.09
N GLY A 14 1.47 13.90 -5.22
CA GLY A 14 2.35 14.61 -4.29
C GLY A 14 2.08 14.38 -2.82
N VAL A 15 0.82 14.23 -2.41
CA VAL A 15 0.46 14.04 -0.98
C VAL A 15 -0.81 13.22 -0.90
N ASP A 16 -0.78 12.08 -0.19
CA ASP A 16 -1.96 11.26 0.09
C ASP A 16 -2.79 10.95 -1.18
N PHE A 17 -2.12 10.76 -2.32
CA PHE A 17 -2.81 10.74 -3.61
C PHE A 17 -3.53 9.41 -3.91
N ILE A 18 -3.23 8.35 -3.16
CA ILE A 18 -4.00 7.11 -3.12
C ILE A 18 -4.77 7.09 -1.79
N PHE A 19 -6.01 7.57 -1.81
CA PHE A 19 -6.77 7.77 -0.58
C PHE A 19 -8.21 7.27 -0.66
N GLY A 20 -8.86 7.17 0.50
CA GLY A 20 -10.26 6.77 0.61
C GLY A 20 -10.45 5.38 1.22
N ASN A 21 -11.64 4.80 1.05
CA ASN A 21 -12.05 3.54 1.67
C ASN A 21 -12.54 2.51 0.65
N ALA A 22 -11.75 2.26 -0.38
CA ALA A 22 -11.96 1.17 -1.32
C ALA A 22 -11.22 -0.11 -0.89
N ALA A 23 -11.59 -1.25 -1.44
CA ALA A 23 -10.74 -2.41 -1.54
C ALA A 23 -10.02 -2.33 -2.89
N ALA A 24 -8.77 -1.88 -2.89
CA ALA A 24 -8.02 -1.63 -4.12
C ALA A 24 -6.71 -2.41 -4.16
N VAL A 25 -6.44 -3.03 -5.29
CA VAL A 25 -5.16 -3.69 -5.58
C VAL A 25 -4.48 -2.98 -6.74
N PHE A 26 -3.22 -2.67 -6.54
CA PHE A 26 -2.29 -2.11 -7.52
C PHE A 26 -1.26 -3.18 -7.82
N ASP A 27 -1.39 -3.83 -8.98
CA ASP A 27 -0.58 -4.97 -9.40
C ASP A 27 0.19 -4.63 -10.68
N LYS A 28 1.51 -4.74 -10.66
CA LYS A 28 2.38 -4.38 -11.79
C LYS A 28 2.22 -2.91 -12.21
N VAL A 29 2.13 -2.01 -11.25
CA VAL A 29 2.05 -0.57 -11.49
C VAL A 29 3.36 0.12 -11.12
N GLU A 30 3.62 1.27 -11.73
CA GLU A 30 4.61 2.22 -11.23
C GLU A 30 3.88 3.31 -10.45
N ILE A 31 4.28 3.52 -9.19
CA ILE A 31 3.76 4.60 -8.33
C ILE A 31 4.88 5.62 -8.13
N HIS A 32 4.69 6.85 -8.60
CA HIS A 32 5.70 7.89 -8.56
C HIS A 32 5.34 9.01 -7.57
N GLU A 33 6.18 9.17 -6.54
CA GLU A 33 6.05 10.25 -5.56
C GLU A 33 6.74 11.52 -6.03
N GLN A 34 6.02 12.62 -6.06
CA GLN A 34 6.54 13.91 -6.49
C GLN A 34 7.04 14.80 -5.35
N ARG A 35 6.72 14.49 -4.10
CA ARG A 35 7.00 15.34 -2.94
C ARG A 35 7.49 14.52 -1.73
N PRO A 36 8.19 15.14 -0.77
CA PRO A 36 8.53 14.49 0.49
C PRO A 36 7.29 14.38 1.41
N ALA A 37 6.36 13.47 1.08
CA ALA A 37 5.07 13.34 1.74
C ALA A 37 4.66 11.85 1.90
N TYR A 38 3.44 11.48 1.49
CA TYR A 38 2.88 10.15 1.72
C TYR A 38 2.18 9.65 0.46
N LEU A 39 2.42 8.39 0.08
CA LEU A 39 1.73 7.78 -1.06
C LEU A 39 0.25 7.55 -0.75
N THR A 40 -0.04 6.90 0.39
CA THR A 40 -1.39 6.43 0.72
C THR A 40 -1.97 7.06 1.97
N ALA A 41 -3.28 7.30 1.97
CA ALA A 41 -4.08 7.71 3.12
C ALA A 41 -5.38 6.89 3.15
N GLN A 42 -5.29 5.65 3.58
CA GLN A 42 -6.42 4.74 3.63
C GLN A 42 -7.35 5.08 4.81
N SER A 43 -8.67 4.96 4.62
CA SER A 43 -9.66 5.48 5.56
C SER A 43 -10.71 4.47 6.03
N ARG A 44 -10.34 3.21 6.21
CA ARG A 44 -11.18 2.18 6.81
C ARG A 44 -11.56 2.57 8.24
N THR A 45 -12.83 2.46 8.58
CA THR A 45 -13.39 2.95 9.85
C THR A 45 -13.82 1.85 10.81
N SER A 46 -13.93 0.61 10.36
CA SER A 46 -14.37 -0.54 11.16
C SER A 46 -13.67 -1.83 10.72
N ASN A 47 -13.51 -2.76 11.66
CA ASN A 47 -12.99 -4.10 11.36
C ASN A 47 -13.92 -4.93 10.44
N ASP A 48 -15.19 -4.62 10.41
CA ASP A 48 -16.18 -5.34 9.58
C ASP A 48 -16.09 -4.99 8.10
N GLN A 49 -15.39 -3.90 7.75
CA GLN A 49 -15.14 -3.52 6.37
C GLN A 49 -14.01 -4.36 5.77
N THR A 50 -14.21 -4.85 4.56
CA THR A 50 -13.19 -5.63 3.82
C THR A 50 -12.22 -4.76 3.02
N THR A 51 -12.34 -3.43 3.13
CA THR A 51 -11.56 -2.44 2.41
C THR A 51 -10.10 -2.37 2.86
N GLY A 52 -9.26 -1.78 2.05
CA GLY A 52 -7.81 -1.62 2.23
C GLY A 52 -7.10 -1.49 0.90
N TYR A 53 -5.81 -1.23 0.93
CA TYR A 53 -4.98 -1.18 -0.27
C TYR A 53 -3.93 -2.28 -0.24
N VAL A 54 -3.71 -2.88 -1.39
CA VAL A 54 -2.59 -3.79 -1.64
C VAL A 54 -1.80 -3.27 -2.84
N ILE A 55 -0.50 -3.08 -2.67
CA ILE A 55 0.45 -2.78 -3.74
C ILE A 55 1.34 -4.00 -3.88
N THR A 56 1.38 -4.60 -5.07
CA THR A 56 2.11 -5.86 -5.29
C THR A 56 2.77 -5.90 -6.66
N HIS A 57 3.88 -6.64 -6.80
CA HIS A 57 4.66 -6.81 -8.05
C HIS A 57 4.96 -5.48 -8.78
N SER A 58 5.11 -4.42 -8.02
CA SER A 58 5.10 -3.05 -8.51
C SER A 58 6.46 -2.37 -8.29
N SER A 59 6.58 -1.14 -8.73
CA SER A 59 7.71 -0.28 -8.41
C SER A 59 7.22 1.05 -7.82
N VAL A 60 7.88 1.47 -6.76
CA VAL A 60 7.75 2.85 -6.26
C VAL A 60 8.98 3.62 -6.70
N THR A 61 8.77 4.79 -7.26
CA THR A 61 9.81 5.73 -7.66
C THR A 61 9.55 7.10 -7.05
N ALA A 62 10.53 7.99 -7.07
CA ALA A 62 10.35 9.35 -6.58
C ALA A 62 11.11 10.35 -7.44
N SER A 63 10.60 11.58 -7.51
CA SER A 63 11.33 12.74 -8.02
C SER A 63 12.54 13.05 -7.14
N ASP A 64 13.38 13.99 -7.55
CA ASP A 64 14.35 14.59 -6.64
C ASP A 64 13.62 15.33 -5.51
N LEU A 65 13.74 14.81 -4.29
CA LEU A 65 13.10 15.36 -3.10
C LEU A 65 14.01 16.32 -2.32
N GLY A 66 15.15 16.75 -2.88
CA GLY A 66 16.08 17.65 -2.24
C GLY A 66 16.68 17.07 -0.94
N GLY A 67 17.00 15.78 -0.92
CA GLY A 67 17.53 15.06 0.24
C GLY A 67 16.49 14.75 1.33
N LYS A 68 15.21 15.00 1.09
CA LYS A 68 14.11 14.61 1.99
C LYS A 68 13.55 13.26 1.60
N SER A 69 12.78 12.64 2.50
CA SER A 69 12.16 11.34 2.29
C SER A 69 10.64 11.43 2.22
N PHE A 70 10.02 10.39 1.66
CA PHE A 70 8.59 10.18 1.68
C PHE A 70 8.24 8.90 2.47
N TYR A 71 6.95 8.65 2.69
CA TYR A 71 6.42 7.47 3.38
C TYR A 71 5.45 6.70 2.47
N LEU A 72 5.37 5.37 2.64
CA LEU A 72 4.40 4.52 1.94
C LEU A 72 2.95 4.88 2.29
N GLY A 73 2.74 5.46 3.46
CA GLY A 73 1.43 5.95 3.83
C GLY A 73 1.26 6.27 5.29
N ARG A 74 0.06 6.75 5.60
CA ARG A 74 -0.40 7.06 6.95
C ARG A 74 -1.89 6.73 7.13
N PRO A 75 -2.34 6.28 8.33
CA PRO A 75 -3.72 5.88 8.56
C PRO A 75 -4.64 7.10 8.74
N TRP A 76 -5.43 7.42 7.73
CA TRP A 76 -6.40 8.53 7.82
C TRP A 76 -7.54 8.23 8.80
N ARG A 77 -7.91 6.96 8.97
CA ARG A 77 -8.88 6.50 9.97
C ARG A 77 -8.34 5.32 10.76
N ALA A 78 -8.94 5.07 11.91
CA ALA A 78 -8.40 4.18 12.94
C ALA A 78 -8.13 2.74 12.48
N PHE A 79 -8.91 2.22 11.56
CA PHE A 79 -8.80 0.85 11.05
C PHE A 79 -8.15 0.76 9.65
N ALA A 80 -7.49 1.82 9.20
CA ALA A 80 -6.82 1.86 7.91
C ALA A 80 -5.95 0.62 7.68
N ARG A 81 -5.98 0.09 6.43
CA ARG A 81 -5.26 -1.13 6.08
C ARG A 81 -4.52 -0.93 4.76
N VAL A 82 -3.19 -1.10 4.80
CA VAL A 82 -2.33 -1.04 3.61
C VAL A 82 -1.29 -2.15 3.69
N VAL A 83 -1.13 -2.87 2.60
CA VAL A 83 -0.08 -3.89 2.44
C VAL A 83 0.74 -3.57 1.19
N VAL A 84 2.06 -3.58 1.33
CA VAL A 84 3.00 -3.45 0.21
C VAL A 84 3.86 -4.70 0.16
N MET A 85 3.79 -5.43 -0.96
CA MET A 85 4.50 -6.69 -1.08
C MET A 85 5.13 -6.86 -2.46
N GLU A 86 6.25 -7.59 -2.52
CA GLU A 86 6.94 -7.94 -3.77
C GLU A 86 7.18 -6.72 -4.68
N THR A 87 7.42 -5.57 -4.07
CA THR A 87 7.51 -4.26 -4.72
C THR A 87 8.91 -3.68 -4.53
N SER A 88 9.44 -3.06 -5.57
CA SER A 88 10.72 -2.35 -5.51
C SER A 88 10.54 -0.98 -4.86
N LEU A 89 11.33 -0.69 -3.82
CA LEU A 89 11.25 0.53 -3.02
C LEU A 89 12.55 1.35 -3.16
N PRO A 90 12.47 2.65 -3.47
CA PRO A 90 13.64 3.49 -3.72
C PRO A 90 14.31 3.96 -2.42
N GLU A 91 15.53 4.46 -2.54
CA GLU A 91 16.32 4.99 -1.41
C GLU A 91 15.68 6.22 -0.73
N GLN A 92 14.83 6.97 -1.43
CA GLN A 92 14.13 8.13 -0.89
C GLN A 92 13.01 7.74 0.10
N LEU A 93 12.66 6.48 0.20
CA LEU A 93 11.71 6.02 1.21
C LEU A 93 12.31 6.20 2.61
N ALA A 94 11.56 6.85 3.49
CA ALA A 94 11.95 7.01 4.88
C ALA A 94 12.20 5.64 5.54
N PRO A 95 13.28 5.47 6.34
CA PRO A 95 13.58 4.19 6.99
C PRO A 95 12.41 3.63 7.81
N GLN A 96 11.60 4.50 8.40
CA GLN A 96 10.41 4.14 9.16
C GLN A 96 9.32 3.48 8.28
N GLY A 97 9.33 3.70 6.97
CA GLY A 97 8.38 3.19 5.99
C GLY A 97 7.01 3.84 6.05
N TRP A 98 6.45 3.97 7.24
CA TRP A 98 5.11 4.44 7.53
C TRP A 98 5.13 5.60 8.53
N SER A 99 4.11 6.44 8.52
CA SER A 99 3.95 7.54 9.46
C SER A 99 2.60 7.45 10.17
N PRO A 100 2.48 7.83 11.44
CA PRO A 100 1.18 8.02 12.05
C PRO A 100 0.45 9.22 11.39
N TRP A 101 -0.86 9.31 11.54
CA TRP A 101 -1.62 10.45 11.02
C TRP A 101 -1.21 11.75 11.71
N ARG A 102 -1.00 11.70 13.03
CA ARG A 102 -0.51 12.83 13.83
C ARG A 102 0.81 12.46 14.52
N PRO A 103 1.75 13.39 14.65
CA PRO A 103 2.98 13.15 15.39
C PRO A 103 2.70 12.60 16.80
N GLY A 104 3.40 11.52 17.17
CA GLY A 104 3.26 10.88 18.48
C GLY A 104 2.03 9.98 18.66
N GLU A 105 1.17 9.86 17.66
CA GLU A 105 0.03 8.94 17.69
C GLU A 105 0.49 7.48 17.49
N MET A 106 -0.12 6.57 18.24
CA MET A 106 0.06 5.13 18.04
C MET A 106 -1.21 4.57 17.38
N PRO A 107 -1.16 4.14 16.10
CA PRO A 107 -2.35 3.65 15.40
C PRO A 107 -2.70 2.21 15.82
N ALA A 108 -3.37 2.07 16.96
CA ALA A 108 -3.61 0.79 17.63
C ALA A 108 -4.46 -0.22 16.82
N HIS A 109 -5.25 0.24 15.86
CA HIS A 109 -6.15 -0.59 15.07
C HIS A 109 -5.80 -0.62 13.58
N ALA A 110 -4.83 0.17 13.14
CA ALA A 110 -4.38 0.19 11.77
C ALA A 110 -3.55 -1.08 11.45
N PHE A 111 -3.73 -1.61 10.25
CA PHE A 111 -2.97 -2.75 9.76
C PHE A 111 -2.10 -2.32 8.57
N TYR A 112 -0.83 -2.10 8.84
CA TYR A 112 0.17 -1.72 7.86
C TYR A 112 1.23 -2.80 7.79
N ALA A 113 1.43 -3.37 6.61
CA ALA A 113 2.29 -4.54 6.49
C ALA A 113 3.11 -4.55 5.20
N GLU A 114 4.21 -5.27 5.25
CA GLU A 114 5.11 -5.49 4.12
C GLU A 114 5.44 -6.97 3.99
N TYR A 115 5.73 -7.40 2.74
CA TYR A 115 6.23 -8.73 2.46
C TYR A 115 7.16 -8.72 1.25
N ASN A 116 8.36 -9.30 1.41
CA ASN A 116 9.30 -9.58 0.33
C ASN A 116 9.57 -8.41 -0.64
N ASN A 117 9.57 -7.19 -0.12
CA ASN A 117 9.92 -6.02 -0.93
C ASN A 117 11.42 -6.00 -1.24
N THR A 118 11.81 -5.34 -2.32
CA THR A 118 13.18 -5.23 -2.81
C THR A 118 13.62 -3.78 -2.96
N GLY A 119 14.88 -3.56 -3.30
CA GLY A 119 15.45 -2.24 -3.50
C GLY A 119 15.99 -1.59 -2.23
N PRO A 120 16.67 -0.44 -2.36
CA PRO A 120 17.39 0.19 -1.25
C PRO A 120 16.49 0.71 -0.13
N GLY A 121 15.22 0.98 -0.41
CA GLY A 121 14.23 1.36 0.59
C GLY A 121 13.59 0.19 1.36
N ALA A 122 13.84 -1.05 0.96
CA ALA A 122 13.25 -2.24 1.55
C ALA A 122 14.03 -2.75 2.78
N SER A 123 14.03 -1.98 3.88
CA SER A 123 14.75 -2.32 5.10
C SER A 123 13.79 -2.59 6.28
N PRO A 124 13.37 -3.85 6.51
CA PRO A 124 12.41 -4.19 7.56
C PRO A 124 12.84 -3.78 8.97
N ALA A 125 14.14 -3.82 9.25
CA ALA A 125 14.70 -3.57 10.58
C ALA A 125 14.49 -2.13 11.09
N THR A 126 14.19 -1.18 10.21
CA THR A 126 14.04 0.23 10.56
C THR A 126 12.60 0.70 10.59
N ARG A 127 11.65 -0.17 10.28
CA ARG A 127 10.23 0.16 10.22
C ARG A 127 9.65 0.54 11.58
N VAL A 128 8.59 1.31 11.57
CA VAL A 128 7.84 1.63 12.79
C VAL A 128 7.34 0.35 13.47
N SER A 129 7.34 0.35 14.79
CA SER A 129 7.02 -0.83 15.61
C SER A 129 5.57 -1.32 15.48
N TRP A 130 4.66 -0.50 14.98
CA TRP A 130 3.25 -0.86 14.76
C TRP A 130 2.97 -1.39 13.35
N SER A 131 3.97 -1.48 12.48
CA SER A 131 3.86 -2.17 11.19
C SER A 131 4.31 -3.62 11.30
N HIS A 132 3.89 -4.44 10.34
CA HIS A 132 4.11 -5.89 10.34
C HIS A 132 4.95 -6.32 9.14
N GLN A 133 5.77 -7.35 9.35
CA GLN A 133 6.39 -8.11 8.27
C GLN A 133 5.63 -9.44 8.17
N LEU A 134 4.97 -9.67 7.03
CA LEU A 134 4.14 -10.86 6.84
C LEU A 134 4.99 -12.09 6.56
N SER A 135 4.52 -13.24 6.99
CA SER A 135 4.97 -14.54 6.49
C SER A 135 4.41 -14.80 5.07
N ALA A 136 4.96 -15.79 4.39
CA ALA A 136 4.46 -16.21 3.07
C ALA A 136 2.99 -16.69 3.13
N GLU A 137 2.59 -17.33 4.24
CA GLU A 137 1.21 -17.78 4.45
C GLU A 137 0.25 -16.60 4.64
N GLU A 138 0.63 -15.62 5.45
CA GLU A 138 -0.16 -14.41 5.68
C GLU A 138 -0.31 -13.58 4.39
N ALA A 139 0.76 -13.47 3.60
CA ALA A 139 0.75 -12.73 2.34
C ALA A 139 -0.26 -13.30 1.32
N GLN A 140 -0.57 -14.61 1.38
CA GLN A 140 -1.56 -15.22 0.48
C GLN A 140 -2.96 -14.58 0.58
N GLN A 141 -3.33 -14.02 1.71
CA GLN A 141 -4.62 -13.34 1.90
C GLN A 141 -4.70 -12.04 1.09
N PHE A 142 -3.55 -11.48 0.71
CA PHE A 142 -3.42 -10.20 0.02
C PHE A 142 -3.11 -10.36 -1.48
N THR A 143 -3.12 -11.58 -2.01
CA THR A 143 -3.07 -11.74 -3.47
C THR A 143 -4.29 -11.08 -4.12
N PRO A 144 -4.20 -10.55 -5.36
CA PRO A 144 -5.30 -9.86 -6.01
C PRO A 144 -6.61 -10.66 -5.99
N SER A 145 -6.53 -11.95 -6.34
CA SER A 145 -7.69 -12.84 -6.38
C SER A 145 -8.30 -13.10 -5.00
N ASN A 146 -7.49 -13.22 -3.94
CA ASN A 146 -7.99 -13.46 -2.59
C ASN A 146 -8.54 -12.19 -1.97
N PHE A 147 -7.82 -11.09 -2.09
CA PHE A 147 -8.20 -9.81 -1.47
C PHE A 147 -9.47 -9.19 -2.08
N LEU A 148 -9.66 -9.37 -3.40
CA LEU A 148 -10.78 -8.80 -4.14
C LEU A 148 -11.93 -9.78 -4.41
N ARG A 149 -11.82 -11.03 -3.95
CA ARG A 149 -12.82 -12.09 -4.22
C ARG A 149 -14.25 -11.66 -3.94
N GLY A 150 -14.50 -11.08 -2.75
CA GLY A 150 -15.85 -10.77 -2.30
C GLY A 150 -16.72 -12.03 -2.11
N SER A 151 -18.02 -11.82 -2.11
CA SER A 151 -19.02 -12.91 -2.02
C SER A 151 -19.45 -13.47 -3.39
N ASP A 152 -19.01 -12.85 -4.46
CA ASP A 152 -19.33 -13.18 -5.86
C ASP A 152 -18.14 -13.83 -6.60
N ASP A 153 -17.09 -14.24 -5.85
CA ASP A 153 -15.88 -14.88 -6.36
C ASP A 153 -15.19 -14.14 -7.53
N TRP A 154 -15.28 -12.81 -7.54
CA TRP A 154 -14.68 -12.02 -8.60
C TRP A 154 -13.15 -12.27 -8.68
N ASN A 155 -12.70 -12.65 -9.87
CA ASN A 155 -11.29 -12.80 -10.19
C ASN A 155 -10.84 -11.61 -11.06
N PRO A 156 -10.16 -10.61 -10.49
CA PRO A 156 -9.75 -9.43 -11.23
C PRO A 156 -8.72 -9.72 -12.32
N ILE A 157 -7.85 -10.72 -12.12
CA ILE A 157 -6.82 -11.07 -13.11
C ILE A 157 -7.47 -11.67 -14.36
N ALA A 158 -8.41 -12.60 -14.18
CA ALA A 158 -9.15 -13.18 -15.30
C ALA A 158 -10.02 -12.13 -16.01
N ALA A 159 -10.63 -11.23 -15.26
CA ALA A 159 -11.42 -10.13 -15.82
C ALA A 159 -10.56 -9.17 -16.65
N ALA A 160 -9.39 -8.79 -16.15
CA ALA A 160 -8.46 -7.92 -16.89
C ALA A 160 -7.93 -8.59 -18.17
N ALA A 161 -7.62 -9.88 -18.13
CA ALA A 161 -7.14 -10.64 -19.28
C ALA A 161 -8.20 -10.83 -20.39
N ALA A 162 -9.48 -10.62 -20.07
CA ALA A 162 -10.58 -10.72 -21.02
C ALA A 162 -10.92 -9.37 -21.71
N LEU A 163 -10.25 -8.29 -21.34
CA LEU A 163 -10.41 -6.98 -22.00
C LEU A 163 -9.73 -7.00 -23.38
N PRO A 164 -10.35 -6.35 -24.39
CA PRO A 164 -9.80 -6.31 -25.76
C PRO A 164 -8.52 -5.49 -25.86
#